data_bd9c2a0393945150b7b60e5472a5fca7
#
_entry.id   bd9c2a0393945150b7b60e5472a5fca7
#
_cell.length_a   1.000
_cell.length_b   1.000
_cell.length_c   1.000
_cell.angle_alpha   90.00
_cell.angle_beta   90.00
_cell.angle_gamma   90.00
#
_symmetry.space_group_name_H-M   'P 1'
#
loop_
_entity.id
_entity.type
_entity.pdbx_description
1 polymer ?
#
loop_
_entity_poly.entity_id
_entity_poly.type
_entity_poly.pdbx_seq_one_letter_code
_entity_poly.pdbx_strand_id
1 'polypeptide(L)'
;MSRIDSFKQALSEKRAVKIIAGIDNFDANRVRNVVMAAEQAGARAVDICADREIISMVREMTNMPIFVSSIKPQDLAMSIAMGADAIELGNFDALYKNGISMTGSQVMDLVRETLSMINKEEVFFSVTIPGNLEISEQIEMARELETLGIDLIQTEGHYSNVDIPNGVRGLVERAELTISNTIELSRNVEIPIMTATGINPTTAALAFAAGASAIGCGSCVNKLDSEISMIAVSKSLVEIANRNVVREHQLV
;
A
#
# COMPACT_ATOMS: atom_id res chain seq x y z
N MET A 1 -4.22 8.74 21.69
CA MET A 1 -4.42 8.58 20.25
C MET A 1 -3.34 7.63 19.77
N SER A 2 -3.69 6.50 19.20
CA SER A 2 -2.71 5.55 18.68
C SER A 2 -2.05 6.11 17.41
N ARG A 3 -0.86 5.62 17.04
CA ARG A 3 -0.17 6.12 15.83
C ARG A 3 -1.01 5.90 14.57
N ILE A 4 -1.70 4.76 14.49
CA ILE A 4 -2.53 4.41 13.34
C ILE A 4 -3.76 5.32 13.18
N ASP A 5 -4.19 6.03 14.23
CA ASP A 5 -5.36 6.92 14.16
C ASP A 5 -5.15 8.04 13.14
N SER A 6 -3.93 8.54 13.00
CA SER A 6 -3.60 9.58 12.00
C SER A 6 -3.76 9.08 10.56
N PHE A 7 -3.45 7.80 10.33
CA PHE A 7 -3.66 7.15 9.03
C PHE A 7 -5.14 6.88 8.79
N LYS A 8 -5.87 6.35 9.80
CA LYS A 8 -7.32 6.13 9.74
C LYS A 8 -8.09 7.42 9.42
N GLN A 9 -7.70 8.55 10.05
CA GLN A 9 -8.26 9.85 9.73
C GLN A 9 -8.00 10.24 8.27
N ALA A 10 -6.77 10.09 7.78
CA ALA A 10 -6.44 10.42 6.41
C ALA A 10 -7.15 9.51 5.40
N LEU A 11 -7.43 8.23 5.75
CA LEU A 11 -8.26 7.32 4.95
C LEU A 11 -9.69 7.84 4.82
N SER A 12 -10.33 8.22 5.94
CA SER A 12 -11.69 8.75 5.93
C SER A 12 -11.82 10.07 5.15
N GLU A 13 -10.74 10.84 5.08
CA GLU A 13 -10.64 12.08 4.30
C GLU A 13 -10.16 11.84 2.86
N LYS A 14 -9.99 10.59 2.43
CA LYS A 14 -9.51 10.17 1.10
C LYS A 14 -8.23 10.88 0.65
N ARG A 15 -7.25 10.95 1.54
CA ARG A 15 -5.95 11.62 1.29
C ARG A 15 -4.75 10.89 1.89
N ALA A 16 -4.91 9.62 2.26
CA ALA A 16 -3.80 8.90 2.84
C ALA A 16 -2.71 8.60 1.80
N VAL A 17 -1.46 8.77 2.20
CA VAL A 17 -0.28 8.42 1.40
C VAL A 17 0.60 7.49 2.23
N LYS A 18 0.83 6.28 1.73
CA LYS A 18 1.77 5.29 2.27
C LYS A 18 2.99 5.21 1.35
N ILE A 19 4.18 5.47 1.88
CA ILE A 19 5.43 5.30 1.14
C ILE A 19 5.99 3.90 1.42
N ILE A 20 6.28 3.15 0.36
CA ILE A 20 6.64 1.73 0.42
C ILE A 20 8.14 1.58 0.17
N ALA A 21 8.87 1.08 1.16
CA ALA A 21 10.29 0.75 1.02
C ALA A 21 10.51 -0.55 0.21
N GLY A 22 9.59 -1.49 0.34
CA GLY A 22 9.57 -2.77 -0.40
C GLY A 22 9.56 -3.97 0.53
N ILE A 23 8.75 -4.98 0.19
CA ILE A 23 8.62 -6.24 0.95
C ILE A 23 9.91 -7.08 0.95
N ASP A 24 10.73 -6.93 -0.08
CA ASP A 24 12.01 -7.61 -0.31
C ASP A 24 13.24 -6.70 -0.09
N ASN A 25 13.04 -5.52 0.50
CA ASN A 25 14.11 -4.57 0.74
C ASN A 25 14.68 -4.74 2.16
N PHE A 26 15.76 -5.52 2.27
CA PHE A 26 16.50 -5.77 3.51
C PHE A 26 17.73 -4.86 3.69
N ASP A 27 17.93 -3.86 2.84
CA ASP A 27 18.99 -2.85 3.00
C ASP A 27 18.54 -1.78 3.99
N ALA A 28 19.05 -1.88 5.23
CA ALA A 28 18.71 -0.96 6.31
C ALA A 28 18.97 0.52 5.96
N ASN A 29 20.02 0.84 5.19
CA ASN A 29 20.32 2.21 4.78
C ASN A 29 19.29 2.71 3.76
N ARG A 30 18.90 1.86 2.82
CA ARG A 30 17.88 2.18 1.84
C ARG A 30 16.52 2.41 2.49
N VAL A 31 16.12 1.52 3.39
CA VAL A 31 14.89 1.66 4.18
C VAL A 31 14.91 2.95 5.00
N ARG A 32 16.02 3.24 5.68
CA ARG A 32 16.20 4.50 6.44
C ARG A 32 15.94 5.73 5.59
N ASN A 33 16.53 5.82 4.40
CA ASN A 33 16.37 6.96 3.49
C ASN A 33 14.91 7.12 3.03
N VAL A 34 14.22 6.01 2.74
CA VAL A 34 12.80 6.04 2.36
C VAL A 34 11.92 6.52 3.52
N VAL A 35 12.17 6.03 4.74
CA VAL A 35 11.43 6.43 5.95
C VAL A 35 11.64 7.92 6.24
N MET A 36 12.87 8.41 6.19
CA MET A 36 13.17 9.84 6.37
C MET A 36 12.48 10.70 5.31
N ALA A 37 12.50 10.26 4.06
CA ALA A 37 11.82 10.97 2.97
C ALA A 37 10.30 11.02 3.18
N ALA A 38 9.70 9.93 3.60
CA ALA A 38 8.27 9.85 3.91
C ALA A 38 7.88 10.80 5.05
N GLU A 39 8.64 10.81 6.15
CA GLU A 39 8.40 11.67 7.31
C GLU A 39 8.54 13.15 6.96
N GLN A 40 9.62 13.54 6.29
CA GLN A 40 9.86 14.92 5.86
C GLN A 40 8.83 15.41 4.84
N ALA A 41 8.24 14.50 4.07
CA ALA A 41 7.17 14.82 3.13
C ALA A 41 5.79 14.95 3.82
N GLY A 42 5.63 14.46 5.04
CA GLY A 42 4.35 14.42 5.74
C GLY A 42 3.43 13.29 5.25
N ALA A 43 4.00 12.20 4.75
CA ALA A 43 3.25 10.97 4.47
C ALA A 43 2.56 10.45 5.74
N ARG A 44 1.54 9.62 5.58
CA ARG A 44 0.73 9.14 6.71
C ARG A 44 1.13 7.77 7.22
N ALA A 45 1.92 7.04 6.44
CA ALA A 45 2.50 5.76 6.83
C ALA A 45 3.73 5.43 5.99
N VAL A 46 4.54 4.51 6.52
CA VAL A 46 5.57 3.80 5.76
C VAL A 46 5.25 2.32 5.76
N ASP A 47 5.73 1.62 4.72
CA ASP A 47 5.62 0.18 4.58
C ASP A 47 7.01 -0.42 4.38
N ILE A 48 7.37 -1.40 5.20
CA ILE A 48 8.68 -2.04 5.25
C ILE A 48 8.57 -3.56 5.23
N CYS A 49 9.68 -4.24 4.96
CA CYS A 49 9.75 -5.70 5.03
C CYS A 49 9.64 -6.24 6.46
N ALA A 50 9.24 -7.50 6.60
CA ALA A 50 9.10 -8.20 7.88
C ALA A 50 10.46 -8.71 8.39
N ASP A 51 11.34 -7.79 8.76
CA ASP A 51 12.63 -8.06 9.37
C ASP A 51 12.75 -7.40 10.76
N ARG A 52 13.19 -8.15 11.74
CA ARG A 52 13.23 -7.71 13.15
C ARG A 52 14.11 -6.48 13.36
N GLU A 53 15.29 -6.46 12.75
CA GLU A 53 16.26 -5.38 12.92
C GLU A 53 15.77 -4.12 12.22
N ILE A 54 15.19 -4.27 11.03
CA ILE A 54 14.61 -3.17 10.27
C ILE A 54 13.38 -2.59 10.99
N ILE A 55 12.48 -3.41 11.51
CA ILE A 55 11.30 -2.94 12.27
C ILE A 55 11.75 -2.15 13.50
N SER A 56 12.70 -2.69 14.28
CA SER A 56 13.25 -2.00 15.46
C SER A 56 13.91 -0.67 15.09
N MET A 57 14.77 -0.68 14.08
CA MET A 57 15.43 0.53 13.58
C MET A 57 14.40 1.60 13.17
N VAL A 58 13.41 1.23 12.38
CA VAL A 58 12.40 2.19 11.90
C VAL A 58 11.53 2.70 13.06
N ARG A 59 11.21 1.85 14.04
CA ARG A 59 10.45 2.29 15.22
C ARG A 59 11.20 3.32 16.07
N GLU A 60 12.52 3.22 16.14
CA GLU A 60 13.36 4.21 16.83
C GLU A 60 13.45 5.55 16.07
N MET A 61 13.29 5.52 14.74
CA MET A 61 13.44 6.70 13.88
C MET A 61 12.21 7.56 13.80
N THR A 62 11.01 6.99 13.85
CA THR A 62 9.77 7.72 13.53
C THR A 62 8.60 7.34 14.43
N ASN A 63 7.68 8.29 14.64
CA ASN A 63 6.38 8.06 15.25
C ASN A 63 5.27 7.85 14.20
N MET A 64 5.60 7.85 12.94
CA MET A 64 4.66 7.56 11.85
C MET A 64 4.17 6.11 11.95
N PRO A 65 2.92 5.80 11.54
CA PRO A 65 2.44 4.44 11.42
C PRO A 65 3.35 3.58 10.54
N ILE A 66 3.77 2.43 11.06
CA ILE A 66 4.57 1.44 10.35
C ILE A 66 3.67 0.30 9.93
N PHE A 67 3.53 0.11 8.61
CA PHE A 67 3.03 -1.11 7.99
C PHE A 67 4.19 -2.07 7.80
N VAL A 68 3.96 -3.34 8.07
CA VAL A 68 4.91 -4.40 7.75
C VAL A 68 4.25 -5.38 6.80
N SER A 69 4.87 -5.56 5.63
CA SER A 69 4.36 -6.41 4.55
C SER A 69 5.07 -7.76 4.53
N SER A 70 4.30 -8.84 4.43
CA SER A 70 4.78 -10.20 4.19
C SER A 70 3.69 -11.06 3.55
N ILE A 71 4.12 -12.15 2.91
CA ILE A 71 3.22 -13.23 2.45
C ILE A 71 3.17 -14.39 3.45
N LYS A 72 3.84 -14.28 4.59
CA LYS A 72 3.90 -15.32 5.62
C LYS A 72 3.17 -14.85 6.88
N PRO A 73 2.09 -15.54 7.30
CA PRO A 73 1.34 -15.19 8.50
C PRO A 73 2.20 -15.08 9.77
N GLN A 74 3.21 -15.95 9.91
CA GLN A 74 4.12 -15.94 11.06
C GLN A 74 4.97 -14.67 11.13
N ASP A 75 5.41 -14.16 9.98
CA ASP A 75 6.18 -12.91 9.89
C ASP A 75 5.29 -11.72 10.26
N LEU A 76 4.03 -11.71 9.81
CA LEU A 76 3.05 -10.68 10.17
C LEU A 76 2.75 -10.67 11.67
N ALA A 77 2.50 -11.85 12.27
CA ALA A 77 2.29 -11.97 13.70
C ALA A 77 3.52 -11.52 14.52
N MET A 78 4.72 -11.90 14.08
CA MET A 78 5.99 -11.45 14.70
C MET A 78 6.12 -9.93 14.63
N SER A 79 5.75 -9.31 13.52
CA SER A 79 5.91 -7.87 13.30
C SER A 79 5.08 -7.03 14.28
N ILE A 80 3.90 -7.51 14.67
CA ILE A 80 3.07 -6.86 15.70
C ILE A 80 3.81 -6.81 17.03
N ALA A 81 4.41 -7.93 17.45
CA ALA A 81 5.18 -8.02 18.68
C ALA A 81 6.44 -7.12 18.65
N MET A 82 6.93 -6.77 17.46
CA MET A 82 8.07 -5.85 17.24
C MET A 82 7.67 -4.38 17.16
N GLY A 83 6.36 -4.06 17.25
CA GLY A 83 5.88 -2.69 17.29
C GLY A 83 5.38 -2.14 15.95
N ALA A 84 5.04 -3.01 14.99
CA ALA A 84 4.26 -2.61 13.82
C ALA A 84 2.89 -2.09 14.26
N ASP A 85 2.43 -0.99 13.65
CA ASP A 85 1.09 -0.41 13.90
C ASP A 85 0.04 -1.05 12.97
N ALA A 86 0.50 -1.60 11.86
CA ALA A 86 -0.31 -2.28 10.86
C ALA A 86 0.47 -3.41 10.20
N ILE A 87 -0.26 -4.40 9.72
CA ILE A 87 0.29 -5.48 8.90
C ILE A 87 -0.37 -5.48 7.53
N GLU A 88 0.37 -5.93 6.51
CA GLU A 88 -0.14 -6.09 5.17
C GLU A 88 0.22 -7.47 4.61
N LEU A 89 -0.80 -8.25 4.29
CA LEU A 89 -0.62 -9.48 3.52
C LEU A 89 -0.63 -9.12 2.05
N GLY A 90 0.52 -9.20 1.38
CA GLY A 90 0.54 -8.88 -0.04
C GLY A 90 1.84 -8.34 -0.59
N ASN A 91 1.71 -7.45 -1.58
CA ASN A 91 2.76 -7.04 -2.50
C ASN A 91 3.25 -8.21 -3.35
N PHE A 92 2.31 -8.92 -3.98
CA PHE A 92 2.55 -10.12 -4.78
C PHE A 92 3.33 -9.82 -6.07
N ASP A 93 3.36 -8.56 -6.53
CA ASP A 93 4.15 -8.13 -7.69
C ASP A 93 5.65 -8.46 -7.54
N ALA A 94 6.17 -8.51 -6.32
CA ALA A 94 7.52 -8.99 -6.05
C ALA A 94 7.71 -10.48 -6.40
N LEU A 95 6.64 -11.29 -6.32
CA LEU A 95 6.66 -12.72 -6.64
C LEU A 95 6.53 -12.98 -8.14
N TYR A 96 5.79 -12.15 -8.87
CA TYR A 96 5.56 -12.32 -10.31
C TYR A 96 6.86 -12.31 -11.11
N LYS A 97 7.86 -11.55 -10.66
CA LYS A 97 9.20 -11.54 -11.26
C LYS A 97 9.89 -12.91 -11.22
N ASN A 98 9.50 -13.76 -10.27
CA ASN A 98 10.00 -15.11 -10.08
C ASN A 98 9.05 -16.17 -10.69
N GLY A 99 8.05 -15.75 -11.46
CA GLY A 99 7.06 -16.67 -12.08
C GLY A 99 6.07 -17.27 -11.09
N ILE A 100 5.96 -16.72 -9.89
CA ILE A 100 5.02 -17.18 -8.85
C ILE A 100 3.81 -16.27 -8.88
N SER A 101 2.62 -16.84 -9.11
CA SER A 101 1.34 -16.13 -8.98
C SER A 101 0.50 -16.78 -7.88
N MET A 102 -0.29 -15.98 -7.18
CA MET A 102 -1.22 -16.44 -6.15
C MET A 102 -2.64 -16.45 -6.71
N THR A 103 -3.39 -17.50 -6.39
CA THR A 103 -4.84 -17.52 -6.63
C THR A 103 -5.58 -16.82 -5.50
N GLY A 104 -6.82 -16.35 -5.74
CA GLY A 104 -7.64 -15.74 -4.70
C GLY A 104 -7.83 -16.67 -3.49
N SER A 105 -8.07 -17.97 -3.73
CA SER A 105 -8.19 -18.97 -2.66
C SER A 105 -6.94 -19.06 -1.80
N GLN A 106 -5.75 -19.11 -2.40
CA GLN A 106 -4.49 -19.15 -1.65
C GLN A 106 -4.30 -17.90 -0.78
N VAL A 107 -4.63 -16.71 -1.31
CA VAL A 107 -4.55 -15.47 -0.53
C VAL A 107 -5.54 -15.50 0.63
N MET A 108 -6.79 -15.95 0.39
CA MET A 108 -7.80 -16.05 1.45
C MET A 108 -7.42 -17.06 2.53
N ASP A 109 -6.76 -18.16 2.20
CA ASP A 109 -6.24 -19.10 3.19
C ASP A 109 -5.16 -18.47 4.07
N LEU A 110 -4.24 -17.68 3.49
CA LEU A 110 -3.24 -16.92 4.25
C LEU A 110 -3.89 -15.83 5.14
N VAL A 111 -4.96 -15.19 4.66
CA VAL A 111 -5.73 -14.22 5.48
C VAL A 111 -6.31 -14.92 6.71
N ARG A 112 -7.00 -16.05 6.53
CA ARG A 112 -7.59 -16.81 7.64
C ARG A 112 -6.52 -17.33 8.61
N GLU A 113 -5.38 -17.82 8.09
CA GLU A 113 -4.25 -18.24 8.91
C GLU A 113 -3.72 -17.05 9.73
N THR A 114 -3.51 -15.89 9.11
CA THR A 114 -3.05 -14.68 9.80
C THR A 114 -4.03 -14.29 10.91
N LEU A 115 -5.33 -14.23 10.62
CA LEU A 115 -6.37 -13.90 11.60
C LEU A 115 -6.39 -14.88 12.78
N SER A 116 -6.02 -16.14 12.57
CA SER A 116 -5.92 -17.13 13.65
C SER A 116 -4.75 -16.89 14.61
N MET A 117 -3.75 -16.11 14.19
CA MET A 117 -2.52 -15.85 14.93
C MET A 117 -2.48 -14.51 15.65
N ILE A 118 -3.41 -13.60 15.34
CA ILE A 118 -3.40 -12.22 15.82
C ILE A 118 -4.69 -11.88 16.60
N ASN A 119 -4.61 -10.86 17.45
CA ASN A 119 -5.81 -10.18 17.94
C ASN A 119 -6.17 -9.05 16.97
N LYS A 120 -7.16 -9.29 16.10
CA LYS A 120 -7.57 -8.34 15.06
C LYS A 120 -8.00 -6.98 15.60
N GLU A 121 -8.54 -6.92 16.81
CA GLU A 121 -8.98 -5.67 17.46
C GLU A 121 -7.80 -4.73 17.82
N GLU A 122 -6.60 -5.28 17.92
CA GLU A 122 -5.39 -4.54 18.33
C GLU A 122 -4.51 -4.11 17.17
N VAL A 123 -4.78 -4.59 15.95
CA VAL A 123 -3.93 -4.34 14.78
C VAL A 123 -4.72 -3.94 13.55
N PHE A 124 -4.24 -2.95 12.82
CA PHE A 124 -4.78 -2.59 11.52
C PHE A 124 -4.26 -3.59 10.47
N PHE A 125 -5.18 -4.26 9.77
CA PHE A 125 -4.83 -5.29 8.80
C PHE A 125 -5.25 -4.91 7.39
N SER A 126 -4.27 -4.78 6.52
CA SER A 126 -4.41 -4.52 5.08
C SER A 126 -4.16 -5.81 4.30
N VAL A 127 -4.93 -6.02 3.23
CA VAL A 127 -4.73 -7.15 2.32
C VAL A 127 -4.64 -6.65 0.88
N THR A 128 -3.60 -7.08 0.17
CA THR A 128 -3.46 -6.83 -1.27
C THR A 128 -4.28 -7.88 -2.04
N ILE A 129 -5.11 -7.44 -2.97
CA ILE A 129 -5.77 -8.31 -3.93
C ILE A 129 -4.86 -8.44 -5.16
N PRO A 130 -4.48 -9.68 -5.57
CA PRO A 130 -3.62 -9.88 -6.73
C PRO A 130 -4.21 -9.30 -8.01
N GLY A 131 -3.43 -8.49 -8.72
CA GLY A 131 -3.87 -7.80 -9.93
C GLY A 131 -4.06 -8.71 -11.15
N ASN A 132 -3.65 -9.98 -11.08
CA ASN A 132 -3.79 -10.97 -12.15
C ASN A 132 -5.10 -11.76 -12.12
N LEU A 133 -5.94 -11.56 -11.09
CA LEU A 133 -7.24 -12.22 -10.98
C LEU A 133 -8.28 -11.52 -11.88
N GLU A 134 -9.26 -12.28 -12.35
CA GLU A 134 -10.42 -11.72 -13.04
C GLU A 134 -11.19 -10.77 -12.10
N ILE A 135 -11.75 -9.71 -12.64
CA ILE A 135 -12.39 -8.65 -11.83
C ILE A 135 -13.55 -9.18 -10.98
N SER A 136 -14.31 -10.15 -11.47
CA SER A 136 -15.37 -10.81 -10.69
C SER A 136 -14.80 -11.53 -9.46
N GLU A 137 -13.68 -12.22 -9.60
CA GLU A 137 -12.99 -12.88 -8.49
C GLU A 137 -12.44 -11.87 -7.49
N GLN A 138 -11.87 -10.75 -7.96
CA GLN A 138 -11.41 -9.66 -7.11
C GLN A 138 -12.56 -9.07 -6.27
N ILE A 139 -13.74 -8.86 -6.88
CA ILE A 139 -14.93 -8.34 -6.17
C ILE A 139 -15.45 -9.33 -5.13
N GLU A 140 -15.52 -10.63 -5.46
CA GLU A 140 -15.92 -11.66 -4.49
C GLU A 140 -14.95 -11.71 -3.31
N MET A 141 -13.66 -11.70 -3.58
CA MET A 141 -12.61 -11.66 -2.58
C MET A 141 -12.72 -10.40 -1.70
N ALA A 142 -12.95 -9.22 -2.30
CA ALA A 142 -13.10 -7.97 -1.56
C ALA A 142 -14.28 -8.00 -0.58
N ARG A 143 -15.42 -8.54 -0.98
CA ARG A 143 -16.60 -8.72 -0.12
C ARG A 143 -16.33 -9.70 1.03
N GLU A 144 -15.57 -10.75 0.77
CA GLU A 144 -15.18 -11.69 1.82
C GLU A 144 -14.21 -11.03 2.82
N LEU A 145 -13.23 -10.27 2.35
CA LEU A 145 -12.31 -9.50 3.20
C LEU A 145 -13.06 -8.50 4.07
N GLU A 146 -14.05 -7.81 3.52
CA GLU A 146 -14.94 -6.90 4.28
C GLU A 146 -15.71 -7.65 5.37
N THR A 147 -16.25 -8.83 5.06
CA THR A 147 -16.96 -9.68 6.03
C THR A 147 -16.05 -10.17 7.16
N LEU A 148 -14.78 -10.43 6.86
CA LEU A 148 -13.76 -10.82 7.84
C LEU A 148 -13.25 -9.65 8.70
N GLY A 149 -13.70 -8.43 8.44
CA GLY A 149 -13.31 -7.25 9.19
C GLY A 149 -11.91 -6.75 8.88
N ILE A 150 -11.41 -6.97 7.65
CA ILE A 150 -10.16 -6.37 7.17
C ILE A 150 -10.35 -4.85 7.08
N ASP A 151 -9.32 -4.07 7.43
CA ASP A 151 -9.43 -2.61 7.54
C ASP A 151 -9.17 -1.86 6.22
N LEU A 152 -8.43 -2.48 5.28
CA LEU A 152 -8.00 -1.85 4.05
C LEU A 152 -7.73 -2.90 2.97
N ILE A 153 -8.20 -2.65 1.77
CA ILE A 153 -7.80 -3.41 0.58
C ILE A 153 -6.79 -2.60 -0.22
N GLN A 154 -5.67 -3.21 -0.57
CA GLN A 154 -4.73 -2.65 -1.53
C GLN A 154 -4.96 -3.28 -2.90
N THR A 155 -5.11 -2.46 -3.94
CA THR A 155 -5.12 -2.94 -5.32
C THR A 155 -3.70 -3.09 -5.84
N GLU A 156 -3.51 -3.99 -6.78
CA GLU A 156 -2.24 -4.27 -7.42
C GLU A 156 -2.37 -4.27 -8.94
N GLY A 157 -1.33 -3.83 -9.63
CA GLY A 157 -1.19 -4.01 -11.06
C GLY A 157 -0.48 -5.33 -11.36
N HIS A 158 -0.68 -5.85 -12.55
CA HIS A 158 0.10 -6.99 -13.06
C HIS A 158 1.19 -6.48 -13.99
N TYR A 159 2.45 -6.75 -13.65
CA TYR A 159 3.55 -6.55 -14.61
C TYR A 159 3.68 -7.79 -15.48
N SER A 160 2.99 -7.80 -16.62
CA SER A 160 3.39 -8.68 -17.71
C SER A 160 4.74 -8.20 -18.27
N ASN A 161 5.56 -9.10 -18.82
CA ASN A 161 6.83 -8.79 -19.49
C ASN A 161 6.60 -7.99 -20.81
N VAL A 162 5.61 -7.12 -20.85
CA VAL A 162 5.35 -6.24 -21.99
C VAL A 162 6.28 -5.05 -21.89
N ASP A 163 6.95 -4.73 -22.97
CA ASP A 163 7.78 -3.52 -23.10
C ASP A 163 6.89 -2.27 -22.90
N ILE A 164 6.88 -1.75 -21.69
CA ILE A 164 6.17 -0.51 -21.37
C ILE A 164 7.01 0.67 -21.88
N PRO A 165 6.45 1.55 -22.72
CA PRO A 165 7.20 2.66 -23.30
C PRO A 165 7.72 3.62 -22.23
N ASN A 166 8.81 4.32 -22.55
CA ASN A 166 9.32 5.38 -21.70
C ASN A 166 8.43 6.64 -21.76
N GLY A 167 8.56 7.51 -20.76
CA GLY A 167 7.85 8.79 -20.68
C GLY A 167 6.45 8.69 -20.06
N VAL A 168 5.66 9.76 -20.21
CA VAL A 168 4.36 9.92 -19.56
C VAL A 168 3.39 8.79 -19.91
N ARG A 169 3.38 8.35 -21.17
CA ARG A 169 2.53 7.24 -21.61
C ARG A 169 2.80 5.97 -20.78
N GLY A 170 4.06 5.59 -20.66
CA GLY A 170 4.43 4.41 -19.90
C GLY A 170 4.16 4.55 -18.38
N LEU A 171 4.19 5.77 -17.83
CA LEU A 171 3.77 5.99 -16.45
C LEU A 171 2.28 5.71 -16.27
N VAL A 172 1.43 6.11 -17.21
CA VAL A 172 -0.02 5.86 -17.18
C VAL A 172 -0.29 4.37 -17.39
N GLU A 173 0.31 3.74 -18.40
CA GLU A 173 0.14 2.31 -18.70
C GLU A 173 0.51 1.41 -17.50
N ARG A 174 1.53 1.78 -16.72
CA ARG A 174 1.91 1.04 -15.50
C ARG A 174 0.85 1.08 -14.40
N ALA A 175 0.04 2.13 -14.35
CA ALA A 175 -0.98 2.32 -13.33
C ALA A 175 -2.39 1.95 -13.84
N GLU A 176 -2.56 1.68 -15.13
CA GLU A 176 -3.87 1.48 -15.75
C GLU A 176 -4.68 0.38 -15.08
N LEU A 177 -4.08 -0.79 -14.89
CA LEU A 177 -4.76 -1.95 -14.32
C LEU A 177 -5.19 -1.70 -12.87
N THR A 178 -4.28 -1.22 -12.02
CA THR A 178 -4.60 -0.97 -10.61
C THR A 178 -5.65 0.13 -10.44
N ILE A 179 -5.64 1.16 -11.31
CA ILE A 179 -6.67 2.21 -11.31
C ILE A 179 -8.02 1.63 -11.74
N SER A 180 -8.04 0.79 -12.78
CA SER A 180 -9.26 0.11 -13.24
C SER A 180 -9.83 -0.80 -12.15
N ASN A 181 -9.00 -1.59 -11.48
CA ASN A 181 -9.40 -2.41 -10.35
C ASN A 181 -9.96 -1.56 -9.19
N THR A 182 -9.34 -0.41 -8.91
CA THR A 182 -9.83 0.53 -7.89
C THR A 182 -11.24 1.03 -8.21
N ILE A 183 -11.54 1.38 -9.47
CA ILE A 183 -12.88 1.81 -9.89
C ILE A 183 -13.93 0.75 -9.56
N GLU A 184 -13.64 -0.50 -9.93
CA GLU A 184 -14.60 -1.58 -9.74
C GLU A 184 -14.75 -1.96 -8.27
N LEU A 185 -13.65 -2.08 -7.53
CA LEU A 185 -13.71 -2.44 -6.11
C LEU A 185 -14.40 -1.36 -5.28
N SER A 186 -14.07 -0.07 -5.49
CA SER A 186 -14.68 1.03 -4.74
C SER A 186 -16.19 1.20 -4.94
N ARG A 187 -16.76 0.59 -5.99
CA ARG A 187 -18.21 0.57 -6.26
C ARG A 187 -18.91 -0.62 -5.61
N ASN A 188 -18.16 -1.64 -5.20
CA ASN A 188 -18.72 -2.93 -4.78
C ASN A 188 -18.56 -3.24 -3.29
N VAL A 189 -17.73 -2.48 -2.56
CA VAL A 189 -17.46 -2.64 -1.12
C VAL A 189 -17.34 -1.28 -0.43
N GLU A 190 -17.59 -1.25 0.87
CA GLU A 190 -17.46 -0.04 1.70
C GLU A 190 -16.08 0.06 2.38
N ILE A 191 -15.35 -1.07 2.48
CA ILE A 191 -13.98 -1.08 3.00
C ILE A 191 -13.09 -0.12 2.19
N PRO A 192 -12.25 0.72 2.83
CA PRO A 192 -11.37 1.63 2.13
C PRO A 192 -10.45 0.92 1.12
N ILE A 193 -10.24 1.54 -0.04
CA ILE A 193 -9.34 1.03 -1.08
C ILE A 193 -8.08 1.89 -1.15
N MET A 194 -6.92 1.26 -1.12
CA MET A 194 -5.63 1.88 -1.44
C MET A 194 -5.17 1.43 -2.81
N THR A 195 -4.90 2.39 -3.69
CA THR A 195 -4.36 2.09 -5.03
C THR A 195 -2.83 2.06 -4.98
N ALA A 196 -2.24 0.93 -5.34
CA ALA A 196 -0.79 0.76 -5.40
C ALA A 196 -0.35 0.18 -6.75
N THR A 197 0.96 0.01 -6.96
CA THR A 197 1.60 -0.43 -8.20
C THR A 197 1.49 0.60 -9.34
N GLY A 198 2.64 1.15 -9.75
CA GLY A 198 2.71 2.14 -10.82
C GLY A 198 2.26 3.55 -10.45
N ILE A 199 1.81 3.77 -9.20
CA ILE A 199 1.41 5.10 -8.74
C ILE A 199 2.63 5.99 -8.55
N ASN A 200 2.53 7.20 -9.09
CA ASN A 200 3.57 8.23 -9.11
C ASN A 200 2.90 9.63 -9.21
N PRO A 201 3.63 10.75 -9.14
CA PRO A 201 3.01 12.08 -9.20
C PRO A 201 2.13 12.36 -10.44
N THR A 202 2.36 11.66 -11.57
CA THR A 202 1.51 11.80 -12.77
C THR A 202 0.17 11.08 -12.60
N THR A 203 0.14 9.94 -11.91
CA THR A 203 -1.02 9.05 -11.84
C THR A 203 -1.79 9.12 -10.50
N ALA A 204 -1.20 9.72 -9.48
CA ALA A 204 -1.79 9.79 -8.13
C ALA A 204 -3.20 10.43 -8.11
N ALA A 205 -3.40 11.52 -8.87
CA ALA A 205 -4.72 12.16 -8.96
C ALA A 205 -5.76 11.27 -9.62
N LEU A 206 -5.37 10.39 -10.56
CA LEU A 206 -6.26 9.43 -11.20
C LEU A 206 -6.70 8.34 -10.23
N ALA A 207 -5.81 7.89 -9.34
CA ALA A 207 -6.15 6.91 -8.31
C ALA A 207 -7.25 7.43 -7.37
N PHE A 208 -7.12 8.67 -6.88
CA PHE A 208 -8.16 9.29 -6.05
C PHE A 208 -9.46 9.49 -6.82
N ALA A 209 -9.40 9.96 -8.08
CA ALA A 209 -10.58 10.09 -8.93
C ALA A 209 -11.27 8.75 -9.22
N ALA A 210 -10.54 7.63 -9.17
CA ALA A 210 -11.04 6.27 -9.28
C ALA A 210 -11.75 5.76 -8.00
N GLY A 211 -11.72 6.53 -6.90
CA GLY A 211 -12.37 6.17 -5.64
C GLY A 211 -11.42 5.72 -4.53
N ALA A 212 -10.10 5.82 -4.73
CA ALA A 212 -9.14 5.47 -3.70
C ALA A 212 -9.29 6.33 -2.43
N SER A 213 -9.20 5.71 -1.27
CA SER A 213 -9.05 6.39 0.03
C SER A 213 -7.58 6.67 0.35
N ALA A 214 -6.67 5.92 -0.28
CA ALA A 214 -5.23 6.03 -0.12
C ALA A 214 -4.49 5.70 -1.41
N ILE A 215 -3.23 6.12 -1.46
CA ILE A 215 -2.25 5.65 -2.46
C ILE A 215 -1.04 5.02 -1.78
N GLY A 216 -0.57 3.90 -2.36
CA GLY A 216 0.66 3.22 -1.99
C GLY A 216 1.75 3.47 -3.06
N CYS A 217 2.86 4.07 -2.66
CA CYS A 217 3.89 4.54 -3.58
C CYS A 217 5.25 3.91 -3.25
N GLY A 218 5.68 2.98 -4.09
CA GLY A 218 6.95 2.24 -3.94
C GLY A 218 8.01 2.74 -4.92
N SER A 219 8.06 2.17 -6.11
CA SER A 219 9.17 2.33 -7.07
C SER A 219 9.48 3.76 -7.50
N CYS A 220 8.50 4.66 -7.47
CA CYS A 220 8.73 6.08 -7.79
C CYS A 220 9.53 6.82 -6.69
N VAL A 221 9.67 6.24 -5.51
CA VAL A 221 10.45 6.77 -4.39
C VAL A 221 11.67 5.88 -4.11
N ASN A 222 11.44 4.58 -3.82
CA ASN A 222 12.47 3.68 -3.33
C ASN A 222 13.54 3.29 -4.37
N LYS A 223 13.34 3.59 -5.65
CA LYS A 223 14.36 3.40 -6.72
C LYS A 223 15.18 4.64 -7.02
N LEU A 224 14.90 5.78 -6.37
CA LEU A 224 15.70 6.99 -6.55
C LEU A 224 17.04 6.88 -5.79
N ASP A 225 18.10 7.47 -6.36
CA ASP A 225 19.45 7.33 -5.82
C ASP A 225 19.75 8.34 -4.71
N SER A 226 19.01 9.44 -4.61
CA SER A 226 19.26 10.46 -3.60
C SER A 226 18.08 10.68 -2.67
N GLU A 227 18.35 10.92 -1.40
CA GLU A 227 17.37 11.28 -0.37
C GLU A 227 16.56 12.53 -0.77
N ILE A 228 17.22 13.55 -1.32
CA ILE A 228 16.57 14.79 -1.78
C ILE A 228 15.51 14.48 -2.84
N SER A 229 15.83 13.59 -3.80
CA SER A 229 14.87 13.17 -4.83
C SER A 229 13.71 12.39 -4.23
N MET A 230 13.98 11.51 -3.26
CA MET A 230 12.93 10.77 -2.54
C MET A 230 11.98 11.72 -1.79
N ILE A 231 12.53 12.73 -1.09
CA ILE A 231 11.75 13.75 -0.40
C ILE A 231 10.90 14.55 -1.39
N ALA A 232 11.47 15.00 -2.49
CA ALA A 232 10.76 15.83 -3.48
C ALA A 232 9.58 15.10 -4.10
N VAL A 233 9.77 13.83 -4.48
CA VAL A 233 8.69 12.99 -5.03
C VAL A 233 7.63 12.69 -3.98
N SER A 234 8.03 12.34 -2.77
CA SER A 234 7.10 12.08 -1.66
C SER A 234 6.27 13.31 -1.31
N LYS A 235 6.87 14.52 -1.29
CA LYS A 235 6.14 15.79 -1.09
C LYS A 235 5.13 16.04 -2.19
N SER A 236 5.50 15.81 -3.45
CA SER A 236 4.58 15.95 -4.58
C SER A 236 3.36 15.05 -4.43
N LEU A 237 3.54 13.79 -4.00
CA LEU A 237 2.45 12.85 -3.76
C LEU A 237 1.51 13.31 -2.64
N VAL A 238 2.08 13.77 -1.52
CA VAL A 238 1.30 14.31 -0.38
C VAL A 238 0.54 15.58 -0.77
N GLU A 239 1.14 16.47 -1.55
CA GLU A 239 0.46 17.68 -2.05
C GLU A 239 -0.72 17.32 -2.97
N ILE A 240 -0.56 16.33 -3.86
CA ILE A 240 -1.64 15.86 -4.74
C ILE A 240 -2.79 15.29 -3.91
N ALA A 241 -2.50 14.44 -2.91
CA ALA A 241 -3.49 13.88 -2.02
C ALA A 241 -4.27 14.97 -1.25
N ASN A 242 -3.57 15.99 -0.72
CA ASN A 242 -4.21 17.08 -0.01
C ASN A 242 -5.09 17.96 -0.92
N ARG A 243 -4.72 18.13 -2.20
CA ARG A 243 -5.55 18.90 -3.18
C ARG A 243 -6.84 18.17 -3.54
N ASN A 244 -6.88 16.86 -3.45
CA ASN A 244 -8.07 16.07 -3.72
C ASN A 244 -9.22 16.45 -2.79
N VAL A 245 -8.96 16.58 -1.50
CA VAL A 245 -9.95 16.99 -0.47
C VAL A 245 -10.57 18.36 -0.76
N VAL A 246 -9.75 19.32 -1.20
CA VAL A 246 -10.24 20.69 -1.51
C VAL A 246 -11.23 20.67 -2.67
N ARG A 247 -11.04 19.82 -3.66
CA ARG A 247 -11.95 19.72 -4.82
C ARG A 247 -13.28 19.06 -4.48
N GLU A 248 -13.30 18.03 -3.66
CA GLU A 248 -14.56 17.41 -3.20
C GLU A 248 -15.43 18.39 -2.42
N HIS A 249 -14.84 19.26 -1.58
CA HIS A 249 -15.57 20.28 -0.83
C HIS A 249 -16.07 21.46 -1.69
N GLN A 250 -15.55 21.65 -2.90
CA GLN A 250 -15.99 22.70 -3.82
C GLN A 250 -17.11 22.23 -4.78
N LEU A 251 -17.39 20.93 -4.83
CA LEU A 251 -18.41 20.33 -5.70
C LEU A 251 -19.73 20.03 -4.96
N VAL A 252 -19.77 20.32 -3.65
CA VAL A 252 -20.96 20.24 -2.79
C VAL A 252 -21.44 21.67 -2.48
#